data_70ea00cbfaf5961c71e58f82d4f4047f
#
_entry.id   70ea00cbfaf5961c71e58f82d4f4047f
#
_cell.length_a   1.000
_cell.length_b   1.000
_cell.length_c   1.000
_cell.angle_alpha   90.00
_cell.angle_beta   90.00
_cell.angle_gamma   90.00
#
_symmetry.space_group_name_H-M   'P 1'
#
loop_
_entity.id
_entity.type
_entity.pdbx_description
1 polymer ?
#
loop_
_entity_poly.entity_id
_entity_poly.type
_entity_poly.pdbx_seq_one_letter_code
_entity_poly.pdbx_strand_id
1 'polypeptide(L)'
;MLNGSITDKTYDSYFIFICKADQDEEGNILNSKGKITRMDDPEVLRMCTPSIGVTVTLEDLISDAEQAMNEPQLRTEYLNKTLNIFTNALNAYFDINEFRASDNQYEWTLEELAKLPINWYGGADLSKLHDLTSGALYGSYKGVDICITHAFFPRAAAVRKADEDGIPLFGWEEDGWLTMSNTATVLPDDIVNWFLTMKKKGFRIKKVGFDKKFGREFFLKMKKAGFRIQDQPQYFYVKSEGFRHIEVAVKNKKFYYVHSEAFEYCVQNVRAIEKTDDMIQYEKVDGDGGVRRIDLFDAGVFSCCQYLEDLALGNAASKWLNR
;
A
#
# COMPACT_ATOMS: atom_id res chain seq x y z
N MET A 1 -16.10 -7.79 16.46
CA MET A 1 -16.52 -9.02 17.18
C MET A 1 -15.60 -9.33 18.36
N LEU A 2 -14.28 -9.37 18.18
CA LEU A 2 -13.32 -9.68 19.28
C LEU A 2 -13.39 -8.70 20.46
N ASN A 3 -13.52 -7.40 20.20
CA ASN A 3 -13.62 -6.40 21.27
C ASN A 3 -15.02 -6.35 21.92
N GLY A 4 -16.05 -6.83 21.24
CA GLY A 4 -17.43 -6.86 21.76
C GLY A 4 -17.70 -8.02 22.71
N SER A 5 -17.01 -9.19 22.53
CA SER A 5 -17.26 -10.39 23.35
C SER A 5 -16.82 -10.25 24.82
N ILE A 6 -15.93 -9.29 25.12
CA ILE A 6 -15.41 -9.06 26.48
C ILE A 6 -16.34 -8.14 27.29
N THR A 7 -17.04 -7.22 26.63
CA THR A 7 -17.82 -6.17 27.30
C THR A 7 -19.30 -6.16 26.94
N ASP A 8 -19.71 -6.78 25.84
CA ASP A 8 -21.07 -6.78 25.33
C ASP A 8 -21.72 -8.18 25.46
N LYS A 9 -22.72 -8.29 26.34
CA LYS A 9 -23.49 -9.53 26.56
C LYS A 9 -24.20 -10.07 25.33
N THR A 10 -24.35 -9.28 24.27
CA THR A 10 -24.93 -9.70 23.00
C THR A 10 -24.14 -10.85 22.36
N TYR A 11 -22.87 -10.99 22.69
CA TYR A 11 -21.95 -12.01 22.15
C TYR A 11 -21.62 -13.16 23.11
N ASP A 12 -22.28 -13.23 24.27
CA ASP A 12 -22.01 -14.28 25.30
C ASP A 12 -22.26 -15.71 24.80
N SER A 13 -22.96 -15.88 23.68
CA SER A 13 -23.14 -17.19 23.04
C SER A 13 -21.94 -17.67 22.23
N TYR A 14 -20.93 -16.84 22.05
CA TYR A 14 -19.73 -17.18 21.30
C TYR A 14 -18.55 -17.40 22.24
N PHE A 15 -17.93 -18.56 22.16
CA PHE A 15 -16.65 -18.82 22.83
C PHE A 15 -15.51 -18.40 21.90
N ILE A 16 -14.64 -17.52 22.38
CA ILE A 16 -13.46 -17.05 21.64
C ILE A 16 -12.22 -17.40 22.46
N PHE A 17 -11.32 -18.18 21.87
CA PHE A 17 -10.03 -18.53 22.44
C PHE A 17 -8.93 -18.13 21.45
N ILE A 18 -8.01 -17.26 21.88
CA ILE A 18 -6.93 -16.72 21.04
C ILE A 18 -5.62 -16.89 21.77
N CYS A 19 -4.69 -17.60 21.12
CA CYS A 19 -3.31 -17.73 21.55
C CYS A 19 -2.44 -16.95 20.56
N LYS A 20 -1.98 -15.79 20.94
CA LYS A 20 -1.07 -14.97 20.12
C LYS A 20 -0.09 -14.19 21.00
N ALA A 21 1.05 -13.79 20.46
CA ALA A 21 1.92 -12.82 21.12
C ALA A 21 1.27 -11.43 21.11
N ASP A 22 1.39 -10.72 22.23
CA ASP A 22 0.99 -9.32 22.30
C ASP A 22 2.08 -8.44 21.69
N GLN A 23 1.66 -7.31 21.11
CA GLN A 23 2.53 -6.30 20.50
C GLN A 23 2.12 -4.91 20.99
N ASP A 24 3.11 -4.00 21.04
CA ASP A 24 2.84 -2.57 21.14
C ASP A 24 2.46 -1.95 19.77
N GLU A 25 2.21 -0.64 19.76
CA GLU A 25 1.85 0.11 18.55
C GLU A 25 2.99 0.16 17.51
N GLU A 26 4.23 -0.10 17.94
CA GLU A 26 5.42 -0.15 17.08
C GLU A 26 5.72 -1.58 16.57
N GLY A 27 4.90 -2.57 16.96
CA GLY A 27 5.05 -3.96 16.54
C GLY A 27 6.09 -4.76 17.35
N ASN A 28 6.60 -4.22 18.47
CA ASN A 28 7.49 -4.96 19.36
C ASN A 28 6.72 -6.01 20.14
N ILE A 29 7.31 -7.19 20.31
CA ILE A 29 6.70 -8.30 21.07
C ILE A 29 6.75 -7.99 22.55
N LEU A 30 5.62 -8.22 23.22
CA LEU A 30 5.46 -8.01 24.66
C LEU A 30 5.33 -9.33 25.41
N ASN A 31 5.92 -9.41 26.60
CA ASN A 31 5.67 -10.50 27.53
C ASN A 31 4.37 -10.27 28.32
N SER A 32 3.97 -11.23 29.19
CA SER A 32 2.75 -11.14 30.01
C SER A 32 2.68 -9.93 30.95
N LYS A 33 3.80 -9.23 31.15
CA LYS A 33 3.91 -8.02 31.98
C LYS A 33 3.90 -6.74 31.14
N GLY A 34 3.65 -6.83 29.83
CA GLY A 34 3.64 -5.70 28.91
C GLY A 34 5.03 -5.09 28.65
N LYS A 35 6.12 -5.84 28.87
CA LYS A 35 7.48 -5.38 28.57
C LYS A 35 7.96 -5.94 27.25
N ILE A 36 8.65 -5.12 26.47
CA ILE A 36 9.29 -5.53 25.21
C ILE A 36 10.24 -6.70 25.50
N THR A 37 10.12 -7.74 24.68
CA THR A 37 10.93 -8.94 24.75
C THR A 37 11.24 -9.48 23.36
N ARG A 38 12.00 -10.58 23.28
CA ARG A 38 12.38 -11.20 22.02
C ARG A 38 11.37 -12.29 21.61
N MET A 39 11.37 -12.67 20.35
CA MET A 39 10.48 -13.71 19.81
C MET A 39 10.83 -15.13 20.28
N ASP A 40 12.01 -15.34 20.83
CA ASP A 40 12.48 -16.60 21.43
C ASP A 40 12.20 -16.70 22.93
N ASP A 41 11.50 -15.71 23.53
CA ASP A 41 11.15 -15.73 24.96
C ASP A 41 10.23 -16.92 25.28
N PRO A 42 10.64 -17.83 26.17
CA PRO A 42 9.83 -18.99 26.54
C PRO A 42 8.43 -18.67 27.07
N GLU A 43 8.26 -17.51 27.70
CA GLU A 43 6.93 -17.06 28.18
C GLU A 43 6.02 -16.73 26.99
N VAL A 44 6.51 -15.97 26.02
CA VAL A 44 5.77 -15.62 24.79
C VAL A 44 5.41 -16.88 24.00
N LEU A 45 6.36 -17.81 23.84
CA LEU A 45 6.11 -19.06 23.13
C LEU A 45 5.00 -19.89 23.77
N ARG A 46 4.94 -19.95 25.11
CA ARG A 46 3.87 -20.64 25.84
C ARG A 46 2.52 -19.94 25.71
N MET A 47 2.48 -18.61 25.59
CA MET A 47 1.25 -17.86 25.34
C MET A 47 0.68 -18.18 23.95
N CYS A 48 1.56 -18.36 22.96
CA CYS A 48 1.17 -18.58 21.56
C CYS A 48 0.85 -20.04 21.25
N THR A 49 1.53 -20.99 21.92
CA THR A 49 1.50 -22.42 21.58
C THR A 49 1.14 -23.24 22.82
N PRO A 50 -0.17 -23.41 23.12
CA PRO A 50 -0.62 -24.17 24.29
C PRO A 50 -0.25 -25.66 24.26
N SER A 51 0.11 -26.20 23.11
CA SER A 51 0.48 -27.61 22.91
C SER A 51 1.98 -27.91 23.15
N ILE A 52 2.74 -26.95 23.68
CA ILE A 52 4.14 -27.20 24.08
C ILE A 52 4.23 -28.34 25.09
N GLY A 53 5.11 -29.29 24.80
CA GLY A 53 5.30 -30.51 25.60
C GLY A 53 4.33 -31.66 25.22
N VAL A 54 3.44 -31.44 24.25
CA VAL A 54 2.53 -32.47 23.70
C VAL A 54 2.81 -32.73 22.24
N THR A 55 2.76 -31.71 21.38
CA THR A 55 2.95 -31.84 19.93
C THR A 55 4.26 -31.22 19.45
N VAL A 56 4.80 -30.25 20.19
CA VAL A 56 6.04 -29.55 19.89
C VAL A 56 6.86 -29.38 21.16
N THR A 57 8.18 -29.30 21.04
CA THR A 57 9.05 -29.00 22.18
C THR A 57 9.35 -27.50 22.24
N LEU A 58 9.67 -27.00 23.45
CA LEU A 58 10.06 -25.60 23.60
C LEU A 58 11.39 -25.32 22.90
N GLU A 59 12.30 -26.29 22.95
CA GLU A 59 13.63 -26.21 22.31
C GLU A 59 13.53 -26.03 20.80
N ASP A 60 12.61 -26.76 20.14
CA ASP A 60 12.39 -26.62 18.69
C ASP A 60 11.90 -25.22 18.37
N LEU A 61 10.92 -24.69 19.12
CA LEU A 61 10.38 -23.35 18.90
C LEU A 61 11.41 -22.23 19.14
N ILE A 62 12.31 -22.39 20.10
CA ILE A 62 13.43 -21.47 20.33
C ILE A 62 14.42 -21.52 19.15
N SER A 63 14.75 -22.73 18.67
CA SER A 63 15.63 -22.89 17.52
C SER A 63 15.05 -22.23 16.25
N ASP A 64 13.74 -22.44 16.01
CA ASP A 64 13.03 -21.80 14.89
C ASP A 64 13.02 -20.27 15.03
N ALA A 65 12.86 -19.76 16.26
CA ALA A 65 12.94 -18.33 16.54
C ALA A 65 14.33 -17.74 16.21
N GLU A 66 15.40 -18.45 16.60
CA GLU A 66 16.78 -18.05 16.31
C GLU A 66 17.04 -18.01 14.81
N GLN A 67 16.54 -18.98 14.06
CA GLN A 67 16.63 -18.97 12.60
C GLN A 67 15.87 -17.77 12.01
N ALA A 68 14.63 -17.54 12.46
CA ALA A 68 13.81 -16.44 11.99
C ALA A 68 14.39 -15.05 12.33
N MET A 69 15.19 -14.92 13.40
CA MET A 69 15.92 -13.69 13.72
C MET A 69 17.11 -13.46 12.78
N ASN A 70 17.75 -14.52 12.32
CA ASN A 70 18.93 -14.45 11.46
C ASN A 70 18.57 -14.41 9.96
N GLU A 71 17.41 -14.95 9.59
CA GLU A 71 16.93 -15.03 8.20
C GLU A 71 15.62 -14.26 8.02
N PRO A 72 15.65 -13.03 7.48
CA PRO A 72 14.46 -12.18 7.32
C PRO A 72 13.32 -12.85 6.55
N GLN A 73 13.65 -13.76 5.62
CA GLN A 73 12.65 -14.52 4.84
C GLN A 73 11.82 -15.47 5.71
N LEU A 74 12.40 -16.05 6.75
CA LEU A 74 11.71 -16.95 7.68
C LEU A 74 10.94 -16.19 8.77
N ARG A 75 11.33 -14.94 9.04
CA ARG A 75 10.75 -14.13 10.13
C ARG A 75 9.23 -13.97 9.99
N THR A 76 8.75 -13.61 8.82
CA THR A 76 7.31 -13.40 8.57
C THR A 76 6.53 -14.69 8.77
N GLU A 77 7.06 -15.81 8.29
CA GLU A 77 6.45 -17.12 8.48
C GLU A 77 6.38 -17.52 9.96
N TYR A 78 7.45 -17.31 10.71
CA TYR A 78 7.54 -17.57 12.14
C TYR A 78 6.54 -16.72 12.95
N LEU A 79 6.48 -15.41 12.68
CA LEU A 79 5.52 -14.50 13.30
C LEU A 79 4.07 -14.95 13.07
N ASN A 80 3.74 -15.35 11.84
CA ASN A 80 2.38 -15.79 11.51
C ASN A 80 2.03 -17.16 12.09
N LYS A 81 2.91 -18.16 11.94
CA LYS A 81 2.57 -19.56 12.23
C LYS A 81 2.86 -19.95 13.67
N THR A 82 3.89 -19.37 14.29
CA THR A 82 4.31 -19.73 15.66
C THR A 82 3.79 -18.72 16.68
N LEU A 83 3.93 -17.43 16.42
CA LEU A 83 3.47 -16.38 17.35
C LEU A 83 2.03 -15.95 17.11
N ASN A 84 1.38 -16.45 16.06
CA ASN A 84 0.01 -16.10 15.66
C ASN A 84 -0.22 -14.58 15.52
N ILE A 85 0.85 -13.85 15.17
CA ILE A 85 0.82 -12.44 14.89
C ILE A 85 0.35 -12.27 13.44
N PHE A 86 -0.71 -11.50 13.23
CA PHE A 86 -1.15 -11.15 11.88
C PHE A 86 -0.12 -10.19 11.27
N THR A 87 0.71 -10.74 10.38
CA THR A 87 1.64 -9.95 9.58
C THR A 87 1.08 -9.78 8.16
N ASN A 88 1.78 -9.01 7.36
CA ASN A 88 1.54 -8.91 5.92
C ASN A 88 1.54 -10.31 5.26
N ALA A 89 1.01 -10.39 4.03
CA ALA A 89 1.07 -11.61 3.23
C ALA A 89 2.49 -12.20 3.27
N LEU A 90 2.59 -13.53 3.39
CA LEU A 90 3.84 -14.30 3.59
C LEU A 90 5.02 -13.94 2.67
N ASN A 91 4.77 -13.19 1.59
CA ASN A 91 5.78 -12.76 0.62
C ASN A 91 5.71 -11.24 0.35
N ALA A 92 5.07 -10.45 1.23
CA ALA A 92 5.05 -9.00 1.07
C ALA A 92 6.47 -8.44 1.21
N TYR A 93 6.81 -7.53 0.30
CA TYR A 93 8.12 -6.88 0.31
C TYR A 93 8.22 -5.80 1.40
N PHE A 94 7.16 -5.02 1.58
CA PHE A 94 7.15 -3.91 2.51
C PHE A 94 6.63 -4.29 3.90
N ASP A 95 7.28 -3.78 4.93
CA ASP A 95 6.70 -3.73 6.27
C ASP A 95 5.72 -2.54 6.35
N ILE A 96 4.45 -2.82 6.57
CA ILE A 96 3.41 -1.79 6.67
C ILE A 96 3.64 -0.85 7.86
N ASN A 97 4.30 -1.33 8.92
CA ASN A 97 4.59 -0.50 10.08
C ASN A 97 5.59 0.62 9.73
N GLU A 98 6.54 0.38 8.79
CA GLU A 98 7.42 1.44 8.27
C GLU A 98 6.62 2.51 7.53
N PHE A 99 5.63 2.12 6.72
CA PHE A 99 4.75 3.07 6.02
C PHE A 99 3.93 3.89 7.01
N ARG A 100 3.30 3.25 7.99
CA ARG A 100 2.53 3.91 9.05
C ARG A 100 3.39 4.84 9.89
N ALA A 101 4.58 4.38 10.29
CA ALA A 101 5.53 5.20 11.05
C ALA A 101 6.04 6.42 10.27
N SER A 102 6.03 6.38 8.93
CA SER A 102 6.31 7.52 8.08
C SER A 102 5.11 8.45 7.98
N ASP A 103 3.94 7.91 7.65
CA ASP A 103 2.70 8.64 7.42
C ASP A 103 2.24 9.40 8.67
N ASN A 104 2.28 8.77 9.84
CA ASN A 104 1.90 9.35 11.14
C ASN A 104 2.77 10.54 11.60
N GLN A 105 3.81 10.92 10.84
CA GLN A 105 4.55 12.17 11.09
C GLN A 105 3.79 13.40 10.58
N TYR A 106 2.75 13.21 9.78
CA TYR A 106 2.11 14.28 9.00
C TYR A 106 0.59 14.21 9.14
N GLU A 107 -0.07 15.38 9.13
CA GLU A 107 -1.50 15.54 9.36
C GLU A 107 -2.14 16.48 8.32
N TRP A 108 -1.52 16.63 7.14
CA TRP A 108 -2.06 17.55 6.13
C TRP A 108 -3.35 17.02 5.52
N THR A 109 -4.38 17.83 5.57
CA THR A 109 -5.63 17.59 4.84
C THR A 109 -5.46 17.82 3.34
N LEU A 110 -6.36 17.26 2.52
CA LEU A 110 -6.38 17.52 1.08
C LEU A 110 -6.54 19.02 0.76
N GLU A 111 -7.31 19.74 1.56
CA GLU A 111 -7.54 21.18 1.41
C GLU A 111 -6.27 22.00 1.70
N GLU A 112 -5.46 21.59 2.65
CA GLU A 112 -4.17 22.21 2.95
C GLU A 112 -3.17 21.90 1.86
N LEU A 113 -3.04 20.62 1.44
CA LEU A 113 -2.15 20.19 0.37
C LEU A 113 -2.44 20.90 -0.96
N ALA A 114 -3.71 21.14 -1.28
CA ALA A 114 -4.12 21.86 -2.47
C ALA A 114 -3.65 23.32 -2.51
N LYS A 115 -3.42 23.94 -1.33
CA LYS A 115 -2.94 25.32 -1.21
C LYS A 115 -1.41 25.45 -1.25
N LEU A 116 -0.69 24.35 -1.04
CA LEU A 116 0.76 24.35 -1.04
C LEU A 116 1.32 24.58 -2.45
N PRO A 117 2.51 25.20 -2.58
CA PRO A 117 3.15 25.46 -3.87
C PRO A 117 3.80 24.20 -4.46
N ILE A 118 3.06 23.10 -4.51
CA ILE A 118 3.52 21.82 -5.01
C ILE A 118 3.14 21.66 -6.48
N ASN A 119 4.08 21.16 -7.29
CA ASN A 119 3.78 20.61 -8.59
C ASN A 119 3.43 19.13 -8.43
N TRP A 120 2.25 18.76 -8.87
CA TRP A 120 1.72 17.40 -8.76
C TRP A 120 1.86 16.65 -10.06
N TYR A 121 2.15 15.36 -9.97
CA TYR A 121 2.30 14.45 -11.09
C TYR A 121 1.29 13.32 -10.92
N GLY A 122 0.55 13.04 -11.98
CA GLY A 122 -0.48 12.01 -11.93
C GLY A 122 0.03 10.65 -12.39
N GLY A 123 -0.58 9.61 -11.89
CA GLY A 123 -0.46 8.23 -12.36
C GLY A 123 -1.85 7.61 -12.48
N ALA A 124 -2.07 6.77 -13.49
CA ALA A 124 -3.30 6.00 -13.61
C ALA A 124 -2.98 4.57 -14.03
N ASP A 125 -3.43 3.62 -13.21
CA ASP A 125 -3.43 2.20 -13.53
C ASP A 125 -4.85 1.78 -13.92
N LEU A 126 -4.99 1.34 -15.17
CA LEU A 126 -6.29 1.09 -15.80
C LEU A 126 -6.54 -0.42 -15.91
N SER A 127 -7.53 -0.92 -15.19
CA SER A 127 -7.95 -2.31 -15.26
C SER A 127 -8.89 -2.57 -16.44
N LYS A 128 -9.01 -3.84 -16.86
CA LYS A 128 -9.90 -4.25 -17.94
C LYS A 128 -11.33 -4.56 -17.48
N LEU A 129 -11.47 -5.46 -16.51
CA LEU A 129 -12.76 -5.97 -16.03
C LEU A 129 -12.58 -6.48 -14.59
N HIS A 130 -13.50 -6.09 -13.70
CA HIS A 130 -13.60 -6.63 -12.33
C HIS A 130 -12.33 -6.51 -11.47
N ASP A 131 -11.38 -5.65 -11.85
CA ASP A 131 -10.19 -5.32 -11.10
C ASP A 131 -10.26 -3.85 -10.64
N LEU A 132 -9.45 -3.47 -9.66
CA LEU A 132 -9.35 -2.07 -9.27
C LEU A 132 -8.75 -1.26 -10.41
N THR A 133 -9.35 -0.13 -10.68
CA THR A 133 -8.72 0.94 -11.47
C THR A 133 -8.31 2.01 -10.49
N SER A 134 -7.18 2.65 -10.69
CA SER A 134 -6.66 3.61 -9.73
C SER A 134 -6.10 4.86 -10.38
N GLY A 135 -6.19 5.97 -9.65
CA GLY A 135 -5.53 7.23 -9.94
C GLY A 135 -4.67 7.66 -8.76
N ALA A 136 -3.56 8.32 -9.05
CA ALA A 136 -2.67 8.87 -8.03
C ALA A 136 -2.18 10.26 -8.39
N LEU A 137 -1.84 11.04 -7.36
CA LEU A 137 -1.07 12.28 -7.45
C LEU A 137 0.15 12.17 -6.56
N TYR A 138 1.32 12.48 -7.10
CA TYR A 138 2.60 12.51 -6.39
C TYR A 138 3.19 13.91 -6.43
N GLY A 139 3.73 14.36 -5.32
CA GLY A 139 4.43 15.63 -5.20
C GLY A 139 5.35 15.65 -3.99
N SER A 140 6.20 16.66 -3.88
CA SER A 140 7.10 16.79 -2.74
C SER A 140 7.03 18.19 -2.15
N TYR A 141 7.04 18.27 -0.83
CA TYR A 141 7.04 19.54 -0.09
C TYR A 141 8.03 19.49 1.07
N LYS A 142 9.00 20.40 1.08
CA LYS A 142 10.04 20.48 2.11
C LYS A 142 10.77 19.15 2.37
N GLY A 143 10.98 18.36 1.32
CA GLY A 143 11.66 17.07 1.40
C GLY A 143 10.80 15.92 1.90
N VAL A 144 9.48 16.12 2.00
CA VAL A 144 8.49 15.07 2.26
C VAL A 144 7.78 14.76 0.97
N ASP A 145 7.79 13.50 0.59
CA ASP A 145 7.07 13.01 -0.58
C ASP A 145 5.63 12.66 -0.21
N ILE A 146 4.69 13.07 -1.04
CA ILE A 146 3.26 12.97 -0.77
C ILE A 146 2.59 12.23 -1.92
N CYS A 147 1.90 11.15 -1.61
CA CYS A 147 1.17 10.33 -2.57
C CYS A 147 -0.32 10.28 -2.21
N ILE A 148 -1.17 10.84 -3.04
CA ILE A 148 -2.63 10.81 -2.87
C ILE A 148 -3.18 9.83 -3.87
N THR A 149 -3.86 8.78 -3.42
CA THR A 149 -4.42 7.74 -4.29
C THR A 149 -5.93 7.66 -4.20
N HIS A 150 -6.56 7.16 -5.26
CA HIS A 150 -8.00 6.92 -5.30
C HIS A 150 -8.33 5.72 -6.17
N ALA A 151 -9.19 4.86 -5.66
CA ALA A 151 -9.63 3.65 -6.34
C ALA A 151 -10.99 3.85 -7.04
N PHE A 152 -11.22 3.05 -8.08
CA PHE A 152 -12.49 2.96 -8.79
C PHE A 152 -12.86 1.50 -8.96
N PHE A 153 -14.13 1.15 -8.72
CA PHE A 153 -14.61 -0.21 -8.86
C PHE A 153 -16.06 -0.26 -9.35
N PRO A 154 -16.45 -1.23 -10.20
CA PRO A 154 -17.82 -1.32 -10.67
C PRO A 154 -18.74 -1.85 -9.57
N ARG A 155 -19.78 -1.09 -9.20
CA ARG A 155 -20.75 -1.44 -8.15
C ARG A 155 -21.41 -2.79 -8.38
N ALA A 156 -21.68 -3.13 -9.65
CA ALA A 156 -22.30 -4.40 -10.01
C ALA A 156 -21.50 -5.65 -9.58
N ALA A 157 -20.16 -5.54 -9.46
CA ALA A 157 -19.29 -6.63 -9.03
C ALA A 157 -18.87 -6.51 -7.57
N ALA A 158 -19.12 -5.37 -6.91
CA ALA A 158 -18.51 -5.02 -5.61
C ALA A 158 -18.92 -6.00 -4.49
N VAL A 159 -20.21 -6.38 -4.38
CA VAL A 159 -20.69 -7.28 -3.32
C VAL A 159 -19.97 -8.62 -3.42
N ARG A 160 -20.01 -9.24 -4.60
CA ARG A 160 -19.36 -10.53 -4.82
C ARG A 160 -17.85 -10.48 -4.58
N LYS A 161 -17.19 -9.43 -5.07
CA LYS A 161 -15.73 -9.31 -4.96
C LYS A 161 -15.27 -8.94 -3.54
N ALA A 162 -16.05 -8.17 -2.79
CA ALA A 162 -15.78 -7.94 -1.39
C ALA A 162 -15.79 -9.25 -0.57
N ASP A 163 -16.77 -10.12 -0.84
CA ASP A 163 -16.89 -11.42 -0.16
C ASP A 163 -15.82 -12.43 -0.62
N GLU A 164 -15.63 -12.59 -1.94
CA GLU A 164 -14.70 -13.57 -2.51
C GLU A 164 -13.23 -13.22 -2.25
N ASP A 165 -12.87 -11.94 -2.42
CA ASP A 165 -11.48 -11.48 -2.37
C ASP A 165 -11.11 -10.89 -0.99
N GLY A 166 -12.09 -10.70 -0.10
CA GLY A 166 -11.90 -10.13 1.24
C GLY A 166 -11.44 -8.66 1.19
N ILE A 167 -11.89 -7.88 0.18
CA ILE A 167 -11.49 -6.49 0.00
C ILE A 167 -12.57 -5.58 0.61
N PRO A 168 -12.23 -4.62 1.51
CA PRO A 168 -13.21 -3.75 2.17
C PRO A 168 -13.71 -2.61 1.29
N LEU A 169 -14.20 -2.94 0.07
CA LEU A 169 -14.59 -1.96 -0.95
C LEU A 169 -15.61 -0.92 -0.46
N PHE A 170 -16.60 -1.35 0.34
CA PHE A 170 -17.65 -0.47 0.84
C PHE A 170 -17.13 0.46 1.95
N GLY A 171 -16.22 -0.01 2.81
CA GLY A 171 -15.53 0.84 3.77
C GLY A 171 -14.69 1.91 3.07
N TRP A 172 -13.94 1.55 2.05
CA TRP A 172 -13.16 2.51 1.26
C TRP A 172 -14.03 3.54 0.52
N GLU A 173 -15.26 3.17 0.09
CA GLU A 173 -16.21 4.12 -0.50
C GLU A 173 -16.69 5.11 0.57
N GLU A 174 -17.04 4.63 1.77
CA GLU A 174 -17.49 5.46 2.90
C GLU A 174 -16.40 6.43 3.36
N ASP A 175 -15.15 5.98 3.45
CA ASP A 175 -13.99 6.77 3.85
C ASP A 175 -13.47 7.69 2.72
N GLY A 176 -14.03 7.60 1.53
CA GLY A 176 -13.68 8.46 0.40
C GLY A 176 -12.43 8.05 -0.38
N TRP A 177 -11.90 6.83 -0.15
CA TRP A 177 -10.75 6.28 -0.89
C TRP A 177 -11.13 5.60 -2.19
N LEU A 178 -12.43 5.32 -2.39
CA LEU A 178 -12.95 4.62 -3.55
C LEU A 178 -14.21 5.28 -4.09
N THR A 179 -14.38 5.26 -5.42
CA THR A 179 -15.61 5.61 -6.10
C THR A 179 -16.20 4.37 -6.77
N MET A 180 -17.45 4.04 -6.43
CA MET A 180 -18.19 2.98 -7.12
C MET A 180 -18.79 3.50 -8.42
N SER A 181 -18.36 2.94 -9.55
CA SER A 181 -18.98 3.19 -10.85
C SER A 181 -20.35 2.52 -10.92
N ASN A 182 -21.38 3.23 -11.37
CA ASN A 182 -22.75 2.70 -11.51
C ASN A 182 -22.95 1.83 -12.75
N THR A 183 -21.88 1.31 -13.33
CA THR A 183 -21.84 0.51 -14.55
C THR A 183 -21.21 -0.84 -14.28
N ALA A 184 -21.28 -1.76 -15.26
CA ALA A 184 -20.67 -3.08 -15.15
C ALA A 184 -19.13 -3.04 -15.15
N THR A 185 -18.53 -1.93 -15.61
CA THR A 185 -17.08 -1.68 -15.65
C THR A 185 -16.80 -0.27 -15.17
N VAL A 186 -15.57 0.01 -14.74
CA VAL A 186 -15.14 1.38 -14.50
C VAL A 186 -15.10 2.14 -15.81
N LEU A 187 -15.71 3.32 -15.83
CA LEU A 187 -15.68 4.20 -17.01
C LEU A 187 -14.46 5.11 -16.97
N PRO A 188 -13.82 5.38 -18.12
CA PRO A 188 -12.76 6.39 -18.18
C PRO A 188 -13.17 7.77 -17.65
N ASP A 189 -14.46 8.12 -17.73
CA ASP A 189 -15.00 9.36 -17.19
C ASP A 189 -14.88 9.45 -15.66
N ASP A 190 -14.99 8.35 -14.94
CA ASP A 190 -14.89 8.33 -13.48
C ASP A 190 -13.51 8.81 -13.05
N ILE A 191 -12.46 8.29 -13.70
CA ILE A 191 -11.07 8.64 -13.43
C ILE A 191 -10.78 10.08 -13.87
N VAL A 192 -11.24 10.47 -15.06
CA VAL A 192 -11.08 11.84 -15.58
C VAL A 192 -11.74 12.85 -14.63
N ASN A 193 -12.94 12.54 -14.13
CA ASN A 193 -13.68 13.39 -13.19
C ASN A 193 -12.94 13.54 -11.85
N TRP A 194 -12.27 12.49 -11.37
CA TRP A 194 -11.43 12.58 -10.19
C TRP A 194 -10.26 13.56 -10.41
N PHE A 195 -9.51 13.43 -11.50
CA PHE A 195 -8.43 14.38 -11.84
C PHE A 195 -8.95 15.82 -12.00
N LEU A 196 -10.12 16.00 -12.62
CA LEU A 196 -10.76 17.32 -12.73
C LEU A 196 -11.16 17.88 -11.35
N THR A 197 -11.65 17.03 -10.47
CA THR A 197 -12.01 17.41 -9.09
C THR A 197 -10.77 17.85 -8.31
N MET A 198 -9.68 17.10 -8.41
CA MET A 198 -8.40 17.46 -7.78
C MET A 198 -7.87 18.79 -8.34
N LYS A 199 -7.94 18.99 -9.67
CA LYS A 199 -7.57 20.26 -10.29
C LYS A 199 -8.44 21.42 -9.80
N LYS A 200 -9.76 21.24 -9.65
CA LYS A 200 -10.68 22.23 -9.10
C LYS A 200 -10.40 22.57 -7.63
N LYS A 201 -9.95 21.59 -6.84
CA LYS A 201 -9.52 21.80 -5.45
C LYS A 201 -8.23 22.62 -5.34
N GLY A 202 -7.47 22.79 -6.43
CA GLY A 202 -6.25 23.62 -6.46
C GLY A 202 -4.96 22.84 -6.73
N PHE A 203 -5.00 21.53 -6.91
CA PHE A 203 -3.81 20.73 -7.23
C PHE A 203 -3.27 21.09 -8.59
N ARG A 204 -2.00 21.54 -8.67
CA ARG A 204 -1.33 21.95 -9.91
C ARG A 204 -0.76 20.75 -10.63
N ILE A 205 -1.59 19.99 -11.33
CA ILE A 205 -1.22 18.76 -12.02
C ILE A 205 -0.44 19.09 -13.29
N LYS A 206 0.83 18.71 -13.34
CA LYS A 206 1.77 19.00 -14.45
C LYS A 206 1.59 18.05 -15.62
N LYS A 207 1.58 16.77 -15.35
CA LYS A 207 1.36 15.71 -16.34
C LYS A 207 0.84 14.45 -15.64
N VAL A 208 0.28 13.52 -16.41
CA VAL A 208 -0.28 12.25 -15.93
C VAL A 208 0.30 11.11 -16.78
N GLY A 209 0.93 10.13 -16.12
CA GLY A 209 1.39 8.89 -16.73
C GLY A 209 0.30 7.82 -16.68
N PHE A 210 0.18 7.01 -17.73
CA PHE A 210 -0.79 5.90 -17.79
C PHE A 210 -0.28 4.79 -18.71
N ASP A 211 -0.78 3.54 -18.52
CA ASP A 211 -0.48 2.46 -19.46
C ASP A 211 -1.30 2.62 -20.74
N LYS A 212 -0.60 2.89 -21.84
CA LYS A 212 -1.20 3.08 -23.17
C LYS A 212 -1.95 1.85 -23.68
N LYS A 213 -1.59 0.64 -23.22
CA LYS A 213 -2.13 -0.62 -23.72
C LYS A 213 -3.65 -0.73 -23.58
N PHE A 214 -4.22 -0.12 -22.52
CA PHE A 214 -5.64 -0.18 -22.20
C PHE A 214 -6.36 1.17 -22.18
N GLY A 215 -5.65 2.26 -22.44
CA GLY A 215 -6.07 3.60 -22.11
C GLY A 215 -6.40 4.53 -23.27
N ARG A 216 -6.73 4.04 -24.50
CA ARG A 216 -6.98 4.93 -25.63
C ARG A 216 -8.12 5.93 -25.38
N GLU A 217 -9.23 5.48 -24.83
CA GLU A 217 -10.37 6.34 -24.52
C GLU A 217 -10.05 7.30 -23.40
N PHE A 218 -9.43 6.80 -22.32
CA PHE A 218 -8.94 7.63 -21.22
C PHE A 218 -7.99 8.72 -21.72
N PHE A 219 -7.03 8.38 -22.57
CA PHE A 219 -6.11 9.33 -23.16
C PHE A 219 -6.83 10.47 -23.89
N LEU A 220 -7.81 10.14 -24.73
CA LEU A 220 -8.55 11.16 -25.50
C LEU A 220 -9.38 12.07 -24.57
N LYS A 221 -10.02 11.50 -23.55
CA LYS A 221 -10.81 12.25 -22.58
C LYS A 221 -9.94 13.15 -21.70
N MET A 222 -8.80 12.66 -21.23
CA MET A 222 -7.82 13.46 -20.47
C MET A 222 -7.27 14.63 -21.29
N LYS A 223 -6.92 14.39 -22.55
CA LYS A 223 -6.52 15.48 -23.47
C LYS A 223 -7.63 16.52 -23.65
N LYS A 224 -8.87 16.07 -23.89
CA LYS A 224 -10.04 16.96 -23.99
C LYS A 224 -10.27 17.76 -22.71
N ALA A 225 -10.00 17.18 -21.55
CA ALA A 225 -10.06 17.84 -20.24
C ALA A 225 -8.90 18.79 -19.97
N GLY A 226 -7.93 18.91 -20.89
CA GLY A 226 -6.80 19.83 -20.80
C GLY A 226 -5.67 19.35 -19.90
N PHE A 227 -5.51 18.04 -19.74
CA PHE A 227 -4.35 17.44 -19.06
C PHE A 227 -3.23 17.11 -20.07
N ARG A 228 -1.99 17.32 -19.65
CA ARG A 228 -0.82 16.74 -20.31
C ARG A 228 -0.72 15.30 -19.88
N ILE A 229 -0.89 14.36 -20.80
CA ILE A 229 -0.88 12.94 -20.54
C ILE A 229 0.16 12.25 -21.41
N GLN A 230 0.86 11.29 -20.86
CA GLN A 230 1.90 10.54 -21.57
C GLN A 230 1.89 9.04 -21.20
N ASP A 231 2.47 8.25 -22.09
CA ASP A 231 2.66 6.82 -21.87
C ASP A 231 3.61 6.57 -20.70
N GLN A 232 3.22 5.68 -19.79
CA GLN A 232 4.06 5.18 -18.71
C GLN A 232 4.43 3.73 -19.04
N PRO A 233 5.65 3.48 -19.52
CA PRO A 233 6.06 2.13 -19.84
C PRO A 233 6.02 1.20 -18.62
N GLN A 234 5.49 -0.01 -18.81
CA GLN A 234 5.34 -1.02 -17.76
C GLN A 234 6.60 -1.85 -17.50
N TYR A 235 7.70 -1.52 -18.15
CA TYR A 235 8.96 -2.23 -17.98
C TYR A 235 9.48 -2.09 -16.55
N PHE A 236 9.93 -3.19 -15.96
CA PHE A 236 10.39 -3.22 -14.57
C PHE A 236 11.51 -2.21 -14.30
N TYR A 237 12.44 -2.03 -15.23
CA TYR A 237 13.56 -1.08 -15.08
C TYR A 237 13.10 0.39 -15.03
N VAL A 238 11.96 0.72 -15.65
CA VAL A 238 11.37 2.09 -15.57
C VAL A 238 10.62 2.25 -14.24
N LYS A 239 9.84 1.25 -13.84
CA LYS A 239 9.05 1.27 -12.60
C LYS A 239 9.94 1.18 -11.35
N SER A 240 11.09 0.52 -11.47
CA SER A 240 12.04 0.33 -10.37
C SER A 240 12.52 1.65 -9.76
N GLU A 241 12.72 2.69 -10.57
CA GLU A 241 13.15 4.00 -10.07
C GLU A 241 12.11 4.60 -9.11
N GLY A 242 10.85 4.63 -9.51
CA GLY A 242 9.75 5.11 -8.66
C GLY A 242 9.55 4.25 -7.42
N PHE A 243 9.64 2.93 -7.57
CA PHE A 243 9.54 1.98 -6.46
C PHE A 243 10.63 2.24 -5.40
N ARG A 244 11.89 2.29 -5.81
CA ARG A 244 13.03 2.54 -4.91
C ARG A 244 12.98 3.92 -4.26
N HIS A 245 12.50 4.93 -5.01
CA HIS A 245 12.34 6.26 -4.45
C HIS A 245 11.32 6.29 -3.30
N ILE A 246 10.16 5.65 -3.49
CA ILE A 246 9.13 5.51 -2.44
C ILE A 246 9.71 4.73 -1.25
N GLU A 247 10.39 3.61 -1.49
CA GLU A 247 11.03 2.81 -0.43
C GLU A 247 11.99 3.64 0.42
N VAL A 248 12.87 4.40 -0.22
CA VAL A 248 13.84 5.28 0.47
C VAL A 248 13.12 6.37 1.25
N ALA A 249 12.08 6.98 0.70
CA ALA A 249 11.29 8.00 1.38
C ALA A 249 10.60 7.44 2.64
N VAL A 250 10.02 6.24 2.55
CA VAL A 250 9.40 5.54 3.69
C VAL A 250 10.42 5.24 4.78
N LYS A 251 11.56 4.62 4.45
CA LYS A 251 12.63 4.29 5.41
C LYS A 251 13.18 5.53 6.13
N ASN A 252 13.18 6.67 5.45
CA ASN A 252 13.59 7.96 6.04
C ASN A 252 12.46 8.69 6.77
N LYS A 253 11.27 8.11 6.89
CA LYS A 253 10.08 8.73 7.49
C LYS A 253 9.70 10.06 6.81
N LYS A 254 9.80 10.11 5.49
CA LYS A 254 9.52 11.27 4.63
C LYS A 254 8.51 10.95 3.53
N PHE A 255 7.62 10.02 3.80
CA PHE A 255 6.56 9.62 2.89
C PHE A 255 5.20 9.76 3.57
N TYR A 256 4.27 10.46 2.93
CA TYR A 256 2.92 10.71 3.42
C TYR A 256 1.90 10.28 2.37
N TYR A 257 0.96 9.42 2.75
CA TYR A 257 -0.09 8.91 1.86
C TYR A 257 -1.51 9.21 2.36
N VAL A 258 -1.65 10.28 3.16
CA VAL A 258 -2.93 10.85 3.60
C VAL A 258 -3.77 9.83 4.40
N HIS A 259 -3.11 8.97 5.19
CA HIS A 259 -3.73 7.91 6.01
C HIS A 259 -4.66 6.96 5.23
N SER A 260 -4.40 6.74 3.92
CA SER A 260 -5.26 5.93 3.08
C SER A 260 -5.12 4.43 3.39
N GLU A 261 -6.12 3.84 4.06
CA GLU A 261 -6.17 2.39 4.31
C GLU A 261 -6.23 1.57 3.02
N ALA A 262 -6.85 2.11 1.97
CA ALA A 262 -6.87 1.46 0.66
C ALA A 262 -5.47 1.38 0.03
N PHE A 263 -4.62 2.41 0.24
CA PHE A 263 -3.22 2.38 -0.18
C PHE A 263 -2.42 1.38 0.65
N GLU A 264 -2.59 1.36 1.98
CA GLU A 264 -1.95 0.39 2.87
C GLU A 264 -2.25 -1.05 2.46
N TYR A 265 -3.53 -1.35 2.15
CA TYR A 265 -3.92 -2.66 1.66
C TYR A 265 -3.12 -3.06 0.40
N CYS A 266 -2.97 -2.14 -0.55
CA CYS A 266 -2.22 -2.40 -1.76
C CYS A 266 -0.72 -2.59 -1.48
N VAL A 267 -0.12 -1.79 -0.61
CA VAL A 267 1.30 -1.92 -0.19
C VAL A 267 1.58 -3.29 0.42
N GLN A 268 0.68 -3.80 1.28
CA GLN A 268 0.80 -5.10 1.94
C GLN A 268 0.75 -6.29 0.96
N ASN A 269 0.27 -6.06 -0.25
CA ASN A 269 0.12 -7.08 -1.28
C ASN A 269 1.20 -7.02 -2.36
N VAL A 270 2.21 -6.17 -2.19
CA VAL A 270 3.35 -6.07 -3.12
C VAL A 270 4.39 -7.13 -2.79
N ARG A 271 4.70 -7.98 -3.74
CA ARG A 271 5.89 -8.84 -3.76
C ARG A 271 6.91 -8.23 -4.70
N ALA A 272 8.17 -8.20 -4.29
CA ALA A 272 9.25 -7.69 -5.12
C ALA A 272 10.32 -8.76 -5.37
N ILE A 273 10.87 -8.74 -6.57
CA ILE A 273 11.93 -9.63 -7.01
C ILE A 273 13.11 -8.74 -7.41
N GLU A 274 14.20 -8.88 -6.68
CA GLU A 274 15.43 -8.17 -7.00
C GLU A 274 16.02 -8.66 -8.33
N LYS A 275 16.45 -7.72 -9.13
CA LYS A 275 17.13 -7.94 -10.41
C LYS A 275 18.57 -7.43 -10.32
N THR A 276 19.31 -7.53 -11.43
CA THR A 276 20.64 -6.94 -11.53
C THR A 276 20.60 -5.41 -11.33
N ASP A 277 21.70 -4.84 -10.84
CA ASP A 277 21.89 -3.39 -10.68
C ASP A 277 20.86 -2.71 -9.75
N ASP A 278 20.52 -3.36 -8.64
CA ASP A 278 19.53 -2.89 -7.64
C ASP A 278 18.13 -2.61 -8.19
N MET A 279 17.83 -3.06 -9.39
CA MET A 279 16.50 -2.93 -9.98
C MET A 279 15.52 -3.90 -9.34
N ILE A 280 14.26 -3.51 -9.29
CA ILE A 280 13.16 -4.31 -8.75
C ILE A 280 12.11 -4.55 -9.83
N GLN A 281 11.70 -5.79 -9.95
CA GLN A 281 10.43 -6.17 -10.55
C GLN A 281 9.44 -6.47 -9.42
N TYR A 282 8.27 -5.86 -9.44
CA TYR A 282 7.24 -6.14 -8.43
C TYR A 282 5.93 -6.63 -9.08
N GLU A 283 5.19 -7.39 -8.30
CA GLU A 283 3.93 -8.03 -8.69
C GLU A 283 3.04 -8.25 -7.46
N LYS A 284 1.85 -8.79 -7.65
CA LYS A 284 0.96 -9.22 -6.56
C LYS A 284 1.59 -10.38 -5.78
N VAL A 285 1.41 -10.42 -4.47
CA VAL A 285 1.97 -11.50 -3.61
C VAL A 285 1.48 -12.89 -3.97
N ASP A 286 0.28 -13.00 -4.55
CA ASP A 286 -0.35 -14.24 -5.00
C ASP A 286 -0.18 -14.48 -6.53
N GLY A 287 0.65 -13.66 -7.20
CA GLY A 287 1.00 -13.78 -8.60
C GLY A 287 -0.06 -13.25 -9.57
N ASP A 288 0.22 -13.45 -10.87
CA ASP A 288 -0.68 -13.04 -11.96
C ASP A 288 -1.99 -13.86 -11.91
N GLY A 289 -3.10 -13.24 -11.69
CA GLY A 289 -4.40 -13.91 -11.54
C GLY A 289 -4.83 -14.14 -10.11
N GLY A 290 -4.01 -13.76 -9.14
CA GLY A 290 -4.38 -13.70 -7.74
C GLY A 290 -5.46 -12.67 -7.44
N VAL A 291 -6.11 -12.82 -6.28
CA VAL A 291 -7.22 -11.96 -5.84
C VAL A 291 -6.74 -10.68 -5.16
N ARG A 292 -5.48 -10.63 -4.76
CA ARG A 292 -4.88 -9.48 -4.09
C ARG A 292 -4.70 -8.29 -5.04
N ARG A 293 -4.73 -7.09 -4.50
CA ARG A 293 -4.66 -5.84 -5.26
C ARG A 293 -3.44 -5.03 -4.87
N ILE A 294 -2.76 -4.45 -5.89
CA ILE A 294 -1.62 -3.53 -5.75
C ILE A 294 -1.83 -2.24 -6.54
N ASP A 295 -2.99 -2.06 -7.12
CA ASP A 295 -3.30 -1.07 -8.15
C ASP A 295 -3.07 0.37 -7.67
N LEU A 296 -3.43 0.71 -6.41
CA LEU A 296 -3.16 2.03 -5.86
C LEU A 296 -1.65 2.27 -5.68
N PHE A 297 -0.91 1.25 -5.27
CA PHE A 297 0.54 1.34 -5.17
C PHE A 297 1.17 1.52 -6.57
N ASP A 298 0.69 0.79 -7.57
CA ASP A 298 1.17 0.88 -8.95
C ASP A 298 0.92 2.28 -9.55
N ALA A 299 -0.28 2.85 -9.37
CA ALA A 299 -0.57 4.23 -9.75
C ALA A 299 0.32 5.24 -9.01
N GLY A 300 0.61 4.99 -7.72
CA GLY A 300 1.57 5.76 -6.93
C GLY A 300 2.98 5.72 -7.54
N VAL A 301 3.47 4.53 -7.92
CA VAL A 301 4.75 4.36 -8.61
C VAL A 301 4.76 5.11 -9.95
N PHE A 302 3.68 5.01 -10.76
CA PHE A 302 3.60 5.75 -12.04
C PHE A 302 3.69 7.25 -11.83
N SER A 303 2.97 7.78 -10.86
CA SER A 303 3.01 9.21 -10.54
C SER A 303 4.39 9.64 -10.02
N CYS A 304 5.06 8.81 -9.24
CA CYS A 304 6.43 9.02 -8.79
C CYS A 304 7.42 9.03 -9.97
N CYS A 305 7.33 8.08 -10.91
CA CYS A 305 8.16 8.07 -12.13
C CYS A 305 7.99 9.36 -12.94
N GLN A 306 6.76 9.88 -13.06
CA GLN A 306 6.51 11.16 -13.73
C GLN A 306 7.15 12.34 -13.01
N TYR A 307 7.17 12.33 -11.68
CA TYR A 307 7.86 13.33 -10.86
C TYR A 307 9.38 13.26 -11.05
N LEU A 308 9.97 12.07 -10.99
CA LEU A 308 11.42 11.87 -11.12
C LEU A 308 11.93 12.25 -12.50
N GLU A 309 11.19 11.94 -13.56
CA GLU A 309 11.53 12.35 -14.94
C GLU A 309 11.67 13.88 -15.07
N ASP A 310 10.70 14.65 -14.56
CA ASP A 310 10.76 16.11 -14.59
C ASP A 310 11.86 16.66 -13.68
N LEU A 311 12.12 16.03 -12.54
CA LEU A 311 13.21 16.41 -11.65
C LEU A 311 14.57 16.24 -12.33
N ALA A 312 14.78 15.13 -13.03
CA ALA A 312 16.00 14.87 -13.81
C ALA A 312 16.20 15.89 -14.93
N LEU A 313 15.14 16.22 -15.67
CA LEU A 313 15.17 17.25 -16.72
C LEU A 313 15.47 18.65 -16.17
N GLY A 314 14.87 19.03 -15.04
CA GLY A 314 15.14 20.29 -14.35
C GLY A 314 16.59 20.41 -13.88
N ASN A 315 17.15 19.35 -13.31
CA ASN A 315 18.56 19.29 -12.91
C ASN A 315 19.53 19.35 -14.08
N ALA A 316 19.21 18.73 -15.20
CA ALA A 316 20.00 18.81 -16.42
C ALA A 316 20.01 20.23 -17.00
N ALA A 317 18.84 20.89 -17.05
CA ALA A 317 18.72 22.27 -17.52
C ALA A 317 19.49 23.25 -16.64
N SER A 318 19.42 23.12 -15.30
CA SER A 318 20.17 23.99 -14.39
C SER A 318 21.70 23.82 -14.50
N LYS A 319 22.18 22.60 -14.71
CA LYS A 319 23.61 22.34 -14.96
C LYS A 319 24.09 22.94 -16.30
N TRP A 320 23.21 23.06 -17.27
CA TRP A 320 23.53 23.68 -18.58
C TRP A 320 23.60 25.19 -18.49
N LEU A 321 22.71 25.83 -17.72
CA LEU A 321 22.66 27.28 -17.53
C LEU A 321 23.80 27.80 -16.62
N ASN A 322 24.42 26.93 -15.82
CA ASN A 322 25.53 27.28 -14.93
C ASN A 322 26.92 26.92 -15.52
N ARG A 323 27.01 26.57 -16.80
CA ARG A 323 28.23 26.41 -17.59
C ARG A 323 28.42 27.59 -18.49
#